data_19f52b96e155ae3b7acf7aacb77d9e6a
#
_entry.id   19f52b96e155ae3b7acf7aacb77d9e6a
#
_cell.length_a   1.000
_cell.length_b   1.000
_cell.length_c   1.000
_cell.angle_alpha   90.00
_cell.angle_beta   90.00
_cell.angle_gamma   90.00
#
_symmetry.space_group_name_H-M   'P 1'
#
loop_
_entity.id
_entity.type
_entity.pdbx_description
1 polymer ?
#
loop_
_entity_poly.entity_id
_entity_poly.type
_entity_poly.pdbx_seq_one_letter_code
_entity_poly.pdbx_strand_id
1 'polypeptide(L)'
;RFYWNRTFDYFLVYPSSFTHGEESDLSNGNHFVNEDSTICLNVYATYFDVFKDDYSLHEWFDIMIDTEIEQGNRIVKKDITEHSYIIEGNTKGGRCFYSKAICKKAYEREVIVTMKLQYTDSRRKEVEKLLPNIFKYISINK
;
A
#
# COMPACT_ATOMS: atom_id res chain seq x y z
N ARG A 1 -1.36 -3.55 -16.79
CA ARG A 1 -2.78 -3.20 -16.64
C ARG A 1 -2.95 -2.08 -15.63
N PHE A 2 -4.09 -1.40 -15.73
CA PHE A 2 -4.46 -0.31 -14.83
C PHE A 2 -5.62 -0.75 -13.94
N TYR A 3 -5.54 -0.36 -12.68
CA TYR A 3 -6.68 -0.32 -11.78
C TYR A 3 -6.95 1.15 -11.45
N TRP A 4 -8.16 1.60 -11.68
CA TRP A 4 -8.59 2.96 -11.32
C TRP A 4 -9.66 2.90 -10.25
N ASN A 5 -9.36 3.48 -9.10
CA ASN A 5 -10.36 3.66 -8.05
C ASN A 5 -10.99 5.05 -8.21
N ARG A 6 -12.24 5.07 -8.64
CA ARG A 6 -12.95 6.32 -8.91
C ARG A 6 -13.33 7.06 -7.64
N THR A 7 -13.64 6.34 -6.58
CA THR A 7 -14.06 6.92 -5.30
C THR A 7 -12.95 7.75 -4.67
N PHE A 8 -11.71 7.26 -4.72
CA PHE A 8 -10.56 7.91 -4.10
C PHE A 8 -9.57 8.47 -5.13
N ASP A 9 -9.93 8.41 -6.39
CA ASP A 9 -9.18 8.99 -7.51
C ASP A 9 -7.69 8.65 -7.51
N TYR A 10 -7.39 7.36 -7.58
CA TYR A 10 -6.03 6.91 -7.77
C TYR A 10 -5.93 5.80 -8.80
N PHE A 11 -4.77 5.73 -9.45
CA PHE A 11 -4.45 4.69 -10.43
C PHE A 11 -3.33 3.82 -9.89
N LEU A 12 -3.41 2.54 -10.21
CA LEU A 12 -2.38 1.57 -9.94
C LEU A 12 -2.03 0.85 -11.24
N VAL A 13 -0.75 0.61 -11.47
CA VAL A 13 -0.28 -0.22 -12.58
C VAL A 13 0.20 -1.54 -12.02
N TYR A 14 -0.28 -2.63 -12.58
CA TYR A 14 0.14 -3.96 -12.14
C TYR A 14 0.42 -4.86 -13.35
N PRO A 15 1.25 -5.92 -13.20
CA PRO A 15 1.55 -6.82 -14.31
C PRO A 15 0.30 -7.49 -14.87
N SER A 16 0.22 -7.62 -16.19
CA SER A 16 -0.94 -8.23 -16.85
C SER A 16 -1.13 -9.71 -16.49
N SER A 17 -0.09 -10.38 -15.99
CA SER A 17 -0.16 -11.75 -15.51
C SER A 17 -0.83 -11.91 -14.14
N PHE A 18 -1.00 -10.81 -13.40
CA PHE A 18 -1.68 -10.85 -12.10
C PHE A 18 -3.18 -10.91 -12.31
N THR A 19 -3.86 -11.69 -11.48
CA THR A 19 -5.33 -11.69 -11.42
C THR A 19 -5.76 -10.72 -10.33
N HIS A 20 -6.87 -10.02 -10.56
CA HIS A 20 -7.45 -9.12 -9.56
C HIS A 20 -8.66 -9.78 -8.89
N GLY A 21 -8.90 -9.37 -7.64
CA GLY A 21 -10.12 -9.73 -6.93
C GLY A 21 -11.28 -8.80 -7.27
N GLU A 22 -12.33 -8.87 -6.48
CA GLU A 22 -13.44 -7.95 -6.56
C GLU A 22 -13.12 -6.68 -5.79
N GLU A 23 -13.72 -5.56 -6.22
CA GLU A 23 -13.65 -4.31 -5.48
C GLU A 23 -14.17 -4.50 -4.07
N SER A 24 -13.53 -3.86 -3.09
CA SER A 24 -13.99 -3.92 -1.70
C SER A 24 -15.38 -3.33 -1.53
N ASP A 25 -16.12 -3.74 -0.49
CA ASP A 25 -17.45 -3.24 -0.19
C ASP A 25 -17.49 -1.72 0.00
N LEU A 26 -16.38 -1.14 0.48
CA LEU A 26 -16.25 0.31 0.66
C LEU A 26 -15.81 1.02 -0.62
N SER A 27 -15.63 0.31 -1.72
CA SER A 27 -15.13 0.84 -3.00
C SER A 27 -13.79 1.56 -2.86
N ASN A 28 -12.95 1.13 -1.92
CA ASN A 28 -11.69 1.82 -1.62
C ASN A 28 -10.44 1.08 -2.10
N GLY A 29 -10.57 -0.15 -2.58
CA GLY A 29 -9.40 -0.89 -3.04
C GLY A 29 -9.67 -2.27 -3.57
N ASN A 30 -8.60 -2.93 -3.94
CA ASN A 30 -8.64 -4.26 -4.53
C ASN A 30 -7.35 -5.01 -4.21
N HIS A 31 -7.31 -6.29 -4.55
CA HIS A 31 -6.12 -7.10 -4.40
C HIS A 31 -5.76 -7.80 -5.71
N PHE A 32 -4.48 -8.10 -5.86
CA PHE A 32 -3.91 -8.66 -7.10
C PHE A 32 -2.89 -9.73 -6.72
N VAL A 33 -2.92 -10.84 -7.42
CA VAL A 33 -2.03 -12.00 -7.13
C VAL A 33 -1.41 -12.50 -8.42
N ASN A 34 -0.13 -12.92 -8.34
CA ASN A 34 0.50 -13.63 -9.44
C ASN A 34 0.00 -15.09 -9.50
N GLU A 35 0.41 -15.84 -10.53
CA GLU A 35 -0.12 -17.18 -10.82
C GLU A 35 -0.01 -18.15 -9.65
N ASP A 36 1.13 -18.17 -8.95
CA ASP A 36 1.39 -19.13 -7.87
C ASP A 36 1.19 -18.54 -6.47
N SER A 37 0.61 -17.36 -6.38
CA SER A 37 0.34 -16.65 -5.12
C SER A 37 1.59 -16.36 -4.28
N THR A 38 2.76 -16.31 -4.91
CA THR A 38 4.00 -15.94 -4.24
C THR A 38 4.17 -14.42 -4.09
N ILE A 39 3.38 -13.64 -4.85
CA ILE A 39 3.32 -12.19 -4.76
C ILE A 39 1.85 -11.79 -4.64
N CYS A 40 1.52 -11.12 -3.53
CA CYS A 40 0.19 -10.58 -3.28
C CYS A 40 0.30 -9.07 -3.10
N LEU A 41 -0.53 -8.32 -3.82
CA LEU A 41 -0.57 -6.87 -3.76
C LEU A 41 -1.96 -6.46 -3.30
N ASN A 42 -2.03 -5.71 -2.21
CA ASN A 42 -3.26 -5.08 -1.75
C ASN A 42 -3.11 -3.57 -1.86
N VAL A 43 -4.12 -2.90 -2.37
CA VAL A 43 -4.18 -1.45 -2.40
C VAL A 43 -5.52 -1.02 -1.83
N TYR A 44 -5.50 0.02 -1.02
CA TYR A 44 -6.71 0.61 -0.47
C TYR A 44 -6.48 2.07 -0.13
N ALA A 45 -7.55 2.83 -0.01
CA ALA A 45 -7.50 4.22 0.39
C ALA A 45 -8.45 4.49 1.54
N THR A 46 -8.11 5.48 2.35
CA THR A 46 -8.89 5.94 3.49
C THR A 46 -8.90 7.46 3.51
N TYR A 47 -10.02 8.07 3.87
CA TYR A 47 -10.07 9.51 4.08
C TYR A 47 -9.22 9.88 5.29
N PHE A 48 -8.19 10.68 5.06
CA PHE A 48 -7.30 11.12 6.11
C PHE A 48 -7.78 12.38 6.82
N ASP A 49 -8.53 13.23 6.14
CA ASP A 49 -9.09 14.45 6.72
C ASP A 49 -10.01 14.16 7.93
N VAL A 50 -10.56 12.95 8.02
CA VAL A 50 -11.36 12.50 9.17
C VAL A 50 -10.50 12.31 10.42
N PHE A 51 -9.22 12.01 10.25
CA PHE A 51 -8.29 11.64 11.32
C PHE A 51 -7.23 12.70 11.61
N LYS A 52 -7.02 13.68 10.71
CA LYS A 52 -5.89 14.60 10.82
C LYS A 52 -5.94 15.54 12.02
N ASP A 53 -7.13 15.76 12.60
CA ASP A 53 -7.27 16.53 13.85
C ASP A 53 -6.85 15.71 15.05
N ASP A 54 -6.92 14.36 14.96
CA ASP A 54 -6.54 13.42 16.00
C ASP A 54 -5.13 12.88 15.80
N TYR A 55 -4.72 12.71 14.53
CA TYR A 55 -3.46 12.08 14.18
C TYR A 55 -2.76 12.83 13.06
N SER A 56 -1.47 13.14 13.27
CA SER A 56 -0.58 13.53 12.17
C SER A 56 -0.21 12.30 11.33
N LEU A 57 0.36 12.50 10.15
CA LEU A 57 0.87 11.38 9.35
C LEU A 57 1.92 10.58 10.12
N HIS A 58 2.77 11.26 10.90
CA HIS A 58 3.80 10.61 11.71
C HIS A 58 3.18 9.70 12.78
N GLU A 59 2.13 10.18 13.46
CA GLU A 59 1.41 9.38 14.44
C GLU A 59 0.69 8.20 13.79
N TRP A 60 0.09 8.40 12.62
CA TRP A 60 -0.52 7.33 11.85
C TRP A 60 0.50 6.27 11.44
N PHE A 61 1.68 6.70 11.01
CA PHE A 61 2.80 5.82 10.71
C PHE A 61 3.20 4.96 11.91
N ASP A 62 3.32 5.57 13.09
CA ASP A 62 3.63 4.83 14.33
C ASP A 62 2.54 3.81 14.67
N ILE A 63 1.27 4.15 14.48
CA ILE A 63 0.15 3.22 14.68
C ILE A 63 0.25 2.03 13.72
N MET A 64 0.59 2.27 12.47
CA MET A 64 0.73 1.19 11.48
C MET A 64 1.90 0.27 11.81
N ILE A 65 3.01 0.81 12.30
CA ILE A 65 4.14 0.02 12.77
C ILE A 65 3.73 -0.85 13.96
N ASP A 66 3.07 -0.27 14.95
CA ASP A 66 2.60 -1.00 16.13
C ASP A 66 1.63 -2.11 15.74
N THR A 67 0.75 -1.86 14.77
CA THR A 67 -0.18 -2.85 14.25
C THR A 67 0.56 -4.05 13.64
N GLU A 68 1.60 -3.80 12.85
CA GLU A 68 2.43 -4.87 12.28
C GLU A 68 3.09 -5.70 13.38
N ILE A 69 3.63 -5.04 14.39
CA ILE A 69 4.28 -5.71 15.53
C ILE A 69 3.29 -6.54 16.31
N GLU A 70 2.09 -6.03 16.56
CA GLU A 70 1.02 -6.76 17.27
C GLU A 70 0.58 -8.02 16.50
N GLN A 71 0.63 -7.98 15.18
CA GLN A 71 0.34 -9.14 14.34
C GLN A 71 1.47 -10.17 14.32
N GLY A 72 2.57 -9.91 15.02
CA GLY A 72 3.73 -10.79 15.08
C GLY A 72 4.72 -10.56 13.95
N ASN A 73 4.57 -9.50 13.18
CA ASN A 73 5.48 -9.18 12.09
C ASN A 73 6.70 -8.43 12.61
N ARG A 74 7.82 -8.56 11.91
CA ARG A 74 9.07 -7.91 12.25
C ARG A 74 9.35 -6.76 11.28
N ILE A 75 9.64 -5.58 11.81
CA ILE A 75 10.00 -4.41 11.02
C ILE A 75 11.50 -4.45 10.74
N VAL A 76 11.87 -4.35 9.47
CA VAL A 76 13.28 -4.35 9.03
C VAL A 76 13.70 -2.94 8.60
N LYS A 77 12.80 -2.20 7.96
CA LYS A 77 13.07 -0.85 7.49
C LYS A 77 11.82 0.01 7.59
N LYS A 78 12.02 1.26 7.96
CA LYS A 78 10.94 2.26 8.00
C LYS A 78 11.48 3.60 7.59
N ASP A 79 10.69 4.37 6.87
CA ASP A 79 11.03 5.71 6.43
C ASP A 79 9.77 6.54 6.29
N ILE A 80 9.84 7.83 6.57
CA ILE A 80 8.71 8.74 6.45
C ILE A 80 9.17 10.07 5.89
N THR A 81 8.37 10.60 4.99
CA THR A 81 8.51 11.95 4.44
C THR A 81 7.30 12.78 4.83
N GLU A 82 7.21 14.02 4.32
CA GLU A 82 6.06 14.89 4.60
C GLU A 82 4.72 14.31 4.11
N HIS A 83 4.73 13.56 3.00
CA HIS A 83 3.51 13.09 2.35
C HIS A 83 3.42 11.58 2.17
N SER A 84 4.43 10.84 2.62
CA SER A 84 4.45 9.39 2.40
C SER A 84 5.26 8.67 3.47
N TYR A 85 5.04 7.36 3.57
CA TYR A 85 5.91 6.51 4.39
C TYR A 85 6.09 5.13 3.75
N ILE A 86 7.14 4.44 4.18
CA ILE A 86 7.46 3.08 3.79
C ILE A 86 7.72 2.26 5.05
N ILE A 87 7.18 1.06 5.09
CA ILE A 87 7.43 0.07 6.14
C ILE A 87 7.74 -1.25 5.45
N GLU A 88 8.90 -1.82 5.75
CA GLU A 88 9.31 -3.12 5.20
C GLU A 88 9.63 -4.08 6.34
N GLY A 89 9.39 -5.35 6.13
CA GLY A 89 9.70 -6.34 7.12
C GLY A 89 9.39 -7.76 6.69
N ASN A 90 9.26 -8.62 7.70
CA ASN A 90 8.93 -10.02 7.52
C ASN A 90 7.66 -10.34 8.29
N THR A 91 6.77 -11.11 7.67
CA THR A 91 5.55 -11.55 8.34
C THR A 91 5.86 -12.70 9.30
N LYS A 92 4.97 -12.93 10.26
CA LYS A 92 5.03 -14.07 11.16
C LYS A 92 5.09 -15.40 10.40
N GLY A 93 4.47 -15.47 9.22
CA GLY A 93 4.48 -16.67 8.35
C GLY A 93 5.72 -16.82 7.51
N GLY A 94 6.75 -15.98 7.67
CA GLY A 94 8.01 -16.08 6.94
C GLY A 94 8.04 -15.43 5.58
N ARG A 95 7.03 -14.65 5.23
CA ARG A 95 7.03 -13.85 3.99
C ARG A 95 7.68 -12.49 4.22
N CYS A 96 8.12 -11.87 3.14
CA CYS A 96 8.53 -10.47 3.16
C CYS A 96 7.33 -9.57 2.89
N PHE A 97 7.36 -8.35 3.40
CA PHE A 97 6.38 -7.35 3.00
C PHE A 97 7.01 -5.98 2.76
N TYR A 98 6.39 -5.24 1.87
CA TYR A 98 6.69 -3.84 1.59
C TYR A 98 5.37 -3.08 1.58
N SER A 99 5.26 -2.08 2.43
CA SER A 99 4.08 -1.24 2.52
C SER A 99 4.47 0.21 2.24
N LYS A 100 3.74 0.87 1.37
CA LYS A 100 3.91 2.30 1.11
C LYS A 100 2.57 2.99 1.17
N ALA A 101 2.53 4.14 1.83
CA ALA A 101 1.36 4.98 1.89
C ALA A 101 1.69 6.37 1.38
N ILE A 102 0.77 6.95 0.63
CA ILE A 102 0.91 8.28 0.05
C ILE A 102 -0.32 9.10 0.39
N CYS A 103 -0.12 10.30 0.96
CA CYS A 103 -1.19 11.27 1.16
C CYS A 103 -1.40 12.05 -0.13
N LYS A 104 -2.65 12.15 -0.56
CA LYS A 104 -3.01 12.91 -1.75
C LYS A 104 -4.39 13.51 -1.61
N LYS A 105 -4.77 14.39 -2.51
CA LYS A 105 -6.14 14.88 -2.61
C LYS A 105 -6.95 14.03 -3.58
N ALA A 106 -8.19 13.74 -3.19
CA ALA A 106 -9.20 13.15 -4.04
C ALA A 106 -10.45 14.01 -3.91
N TYR A 107 -10.82 14.72 -4.98
CA TYR A 107 -12.01 15.59 -5.03
C TYR A 107 -12.07 16.57 -3.85
N GLU A 108 -10.96 17.24 -3.58
CA GLU A 108 -10.80 18.23 -2.49
C GLU A 108 -10.72 17.64 -1.07
N ARG A 109 -10.76 16.33 -0.94
CA ARG A 109 -10.54 15.65 0.35
C ARG A 109 -9.15 15.06 0.42
N GLU A 110 -8.58 15.03 1.62
CA GLU A 110 -7.31 14.34 1.83
C GLU A 110 -7.53 12.86 2.06
N VAL A 111 -6.77 12.04 1.33
CA VAL A 111 -6.82 10.58 1.45
C VAL A 111 -5.41 10.02 1.61
N ILE A 112 -5.32 8.85 2.25
CA ILE A 112 -4.10 8.04 2.27
C ILE A 112 -4.37 6.85 1.38
N VAL A 113 -3.54 6.66 0.35
CA VAL A 113 -3.54 5.47 -0.48
C VAL A 113 -2.41 4.57 0.01
N THR A 114 -2.76 3.37 0.43
CA THR A 114 -1.79 2.39 0.95
C THR A 114 -1.70 1.20 0.00
N MET A 115 -0.48 0.83 -0.33
CA MET A 115 -0.18 -0.37 -1.09
C MET A 115 0.70 -1.28 -0.25
N LYS A 116 0.33 -2.54 -0.14
CA LYS A 116 1.12 -3.54 0.58
C LYS A 116 1.38 -4.74 -0.31
N LEU A 117 2.65 -5.04 -0.51
CA LEU A 117 3.10 -6.25 -1.17
C LEU A 117 3.55 -7.25 -0.11
N GLN A 118 3.05 -8.49 -0.24
CA GLN A 118 3.59 -9.63 0.51
C GLN A 118 4.13 -10.63 -0.50
N TYR A 119 5.31 -11.14 -0.27
CA TYR A 119 5.96 -12.03 -1.23
C TYR A 119 6.92 -12.99 -0.55
N THR A 120 7.19 -14.10 -1.22
CA THR A 120 8.23 -15.02 -0.77
C THR A 120 9.60 -14.43 -1.06
N ASP A 121 10.60 -14.75 -0.25
CA ASP A 121 11.95 -14.20 -0.41
C ASP A 121 12.54 -14.50 -1.80
N SER A 122 12.19 -15.65 -2.39
CA SER A 122 12.60 -16.01 -3.74
C SER A 122 12.13 -15.04 -4.83
N ARG A 123 11.13 -14.23 -4.55
CA ARG A 123 10.58 -13.24 -5.49
C ARG A 123 11.06 -11.81 -5.25
N ARG A 124 12.01 -11.63 -4.34
CA ARG A 124 12.50 -10.30 -3.96
C ARG A 124 12.95 -9.44 -5.15
N LYS A 125 13.74 -10.02 -6.05
CA LYS A 125 14.24 -9.28 -7.23
C LYS A 125 13.12 -8.85 -8.17
N GLU A 126 12.14 -9.72 -8.35
CA GLU A 126 10.97 -9.40 -9.17
C GLU A 126 10.16 -8.26 -8.57
N VAL A 127 9.93 -8.30 -7.26
CA VAL A 127 9.20 -7.25 -6.54
C VAL A 127 9.96 -5.92 -6.62
N GLU A 128 11.27 -5.93 -6.44
CA GLU A 128 12.08 -4.70 -6.55
C GLU A 128 11.94 -4.03 -7.92
N LYS A 129 11.79 -4.81 -8.98
CA LYS A 129 11.55 -4.27 -10.32
C LYS A 129 10.14 -3.72 -10.50
N LEU A 130 9.16 -4.25 -9.78
CA LEU A 130 7.76 -3.80 -9.87
C LEU A 130 7.52 -2.47 -9.16
N LEU A 131 8.22 -2.22 -8.06
CA LEU A 131 7.94 -1.09 -7.17
C LEU A 131 7.90 0.26 -7.87
N PRO A 132 8.86 0.65 -8.73
CA PRO A 132 8.81 1.95 -9.40
C PRO A 132 7.59 2.12 -10.32
N ASN A 133 7.12 1.03 -10.92
CA ASN A 133 6.02 1.08 -11.88
C ASN A 133 4.66 1.13 -11.18
N ILE A 134 4.51 0.45 -10.05
CA ILE A 134 3.24 0.37 -9.33
C ILE A 134 2.78 1.76 -8.87
N PHE A 135 3.69 2.59 -8.37
CA PHE A 135 3.36 3.92 -7.85
C PHE A 135 3.45 5.05 -8.87
N LYS A 136 3.78 4.74 -10.12
CA LYS A 136 4.07 5.74 -11.14
C LYS A 136 2.97 6.79 -11.33
N TYR A 137 1.71 6.39 -11.18
CA TYR A 137 0.56 7.26 -11.45
C TYR A 137 -0.18 7.72 -10.20
N ILE A 138 0.32 7.38 -9.02
CA ILE A 138 -0.25 7.90 -7.77
C ILE A 138 0.46 9.21 -7.46
N SER A 139 -0.25 10.32 -7.68
CA SER A 139 0.31 11.66 -7.47
C SER A 139 0.26 12.05 -6.01
N ILE A 140 1.34 12.65 -5.53
CA ILE A 140 1.33 13.38 -4.26
C ILE A 140 0.59 14.69 -4.48
N ASN A 141 -0.06 15.21 -3.47
CA ASN A 141 -0.74 16.50 -3.50
C ASN A 141 0.17 17.63 -3.98
N LYS A 142 -0.38 18.43 -4.82
CA LYS A 142 0.23 19.68 -5.24
C LYS A 142 -0.61 20.86 -4.79
#